data_d5a3f64db7aa53edbee8ed32176eefa1
#
_entry.id   d5a3f64db7aa53edbee8ed32176eefa1
#
_cell.length_a   1.000
_cell.length_b   1.000
_cell.length_c   1.000
_cell.angle_alpha   90.00
_cell.angle_beta   90.00
_cell.angle_gamma   90.00
#
_symmetry.space_group_name_H-M   'P 1'
#
loop_
_entity.id
_entity.type
_entity.pdbx_description
1 polymer ?
#
loop_
_entity_poly.entity_id
_entity_poly.type
_entity_poly.pdbx_seq_one_letter_code
_entity_poly.pdbx_strand_id
1 'polypeptide(L)'
;MLIWPIGVEFETILQDWVIELKHDHLFSNYDPLFPKTKVGVGRSRQFEALGIEREAWRSASSVDKIFKSAFERAGLPPYSPHRVRDCIVELANAHCKTPEDFKAWSQNMGHDDVLTTFRSYGSLSAGRQVELMRRFGDCDLIE
;
A
#
# COMPACT_ATOMS: atom_id res chain seq x y z
N MET A 1 -11.63 9.49 0.72
CA MET A 1 -11.69 8.33 -0.19
C MET A 1 -10.28 8.14 -0.74
N LEU A 2 -9.69 6.96 -0.56
CA LEU A 2 -8.37 6.64 -1.11
C LEU A 2 -8.58 6.06 -2.51
N ILE A 3 -7.88 6.59 -3.50
CA ILE A 3 -7.96 6.17 -4.89
C ILE A 3 -6.55 5.81 -5.35
N TRP A 4 -6.35 4.57 -5.79
CA TRP A 4 -5.06 4.12 -6.30
C TRP A 4 -5.16 3.79 -7.78
N PRO A 5 -4.24 4.25 -8.61
CA PRO A 5 -4.18 3.90 -10.03
C PRO A 5 -3.53 2.52 -10.22
N ILE A 6 -4.02 1.51 -9.49
CA ILE A 6 -3.45 0.14 -9.48
C ILE A 6 -4.21 -0.84 -10.40
N GLY A 7 -5.15 -0.33 -11.18
CA GLY A 7 -5.92 -1.11 -12.14
C GLY A 7 -7.24 -1.65 -11.61
N VAL A 8 -8.14 -1.90 -12.55
CA VAL A 8 -9.52 -2.33 -12.29
C VAL A 8 -9.57 -3.69 -11.57
N GLU A 9 -8.60 -4.56 -11.80
CA GLU A 9 -8.55 -5.90 -11.18
C GLU A 9 -8.47 -5.82 -9.65
N PHE A 10 -7.63 -4.94 -9.11
CA PHE A 10 -7.50 -4.76 -7.65
C PHE A 10 -8.74 -4.12 -7.04
N GLU A 11 -9.36 -3.19 -7.78
CA GLU A 11 -10.61 -2.58 -7.35
C GLU A 11 -11.73 -3.63 -7.28
N THR A 12 -11.83 -4.50 -8.26
CA THR A 12 -12.78 -5.60 -8.27
C THR A 12 -12.57 -6.55 -7.09
N ILE A 13 -11.33 -6.97 -6.82
CA ILE A 13 -11.00 -7.83 -5.67
C ILE A 13 -11.43 -7.18 -4.35
N LEU A 14 -11.19 -5.88 -4.20
CA LEU A 14 -11.58 -5.16 -2.98
C LEU A 14 -13.11 -5.05 -2.86
N GLN A 15 -13.81 -4.80 -3.96
CA GLN A 15 -15.28 -4.72 -3.99
C GLN A 15 -15.90 -6.08 -3.64
N ASP A 16 -15.40 -7.16 -4.24
CA ASP A 16 -15.85 -8.52 -3.95
C ASP A 16 -15.66 -8.88 -2.47
N TRP A 17 -14.49 -8.52 -1.91
CA TRP A 17 -14.23 -8.70 -0.49
C TRP A 17 -15.20 -7.92 0.40
N VAL A 18 -15.52 -6.67 0.06
CA VAL A 18 -16.50 -5.86 0.79
C VAL A 18 -17.90 -6.48 0.71
N ILE A 19 -18.25 -7.01 -0.44
CA ILE A 19 -19.54 -7.71 -0.65
C ILE A 19 -19.59 -8.97 0.25
N GLU A 20 -18.57 -9.80 0.23
CA GLU A 20 -18.46 -11.00 1.07
C GLU A 20 -18.58 -10.65 2.56
N LEU A 21 -17.85 -9.64 3.03
CA LEU A 21 -17.96 -9.18 4.41
C LEU A 21 -19.38 -8.79 4.80
N LYS A 22 -20.09 -8.06 3.92
CA LYS A 22 -21.45 -7.58 4.19
C LYS A 22 -22.52 -8.66 4.09
N HIS A 23 -22.44 -9.51 3.04
CA HIS A 23 -23.48 -10.49 2.76
C HIS A 23 -23.27 -11.81 3.51
N ASP A 24 -22.07 -12.33 3.54
CA ASP A 24 -21.80 -13.65 4.11
C ASP A 24 -21.44 -13.57 5.60
N HIS A 25 -20.75 -12.50 6.00
CA HIS A 25 -20.34 -12.30 7.37
C HIS A 25 -21.15 -11.26 8.15
N LEU A 26 -22.10 -10.57 7.49
CA LEU A 26 -23.00 -9.56 8.07
C LEU A 26 -22.25 -8.42 8.76
N PHE A 27 -21.13 -7.99 8.19
CA PHE A 27 -20.35 -6.86 8.69
C PHE A 27 -21.03 -5.53 8.41
N SER A 28 -20.96 -4.62 9.37
CA SER A 28 -21.44 -3.25 9.26
C SER A 28 -20.33 -2.31 8.75
N ASN A 29 -20.69 -1.06 8.51
CA ASN A 29 -19.70 -0.03 8.12
C ASN A 29 -18.75 0.37 9.26
N TYR A 30 -19.00 -0.10 10.49
CA TYR A 30 -18.17 0.16 11.67
C TYR A 30 -17.22 -1.01 11.98
N ASP A 31 -17.40 -2.15 11.32
CA ASP A 31 -16.53 -3.30 11.47
C ASP A 31 -15.25 -3.14 10.62
N PRO A 32 -14.14 -3.76 11.00
CA PRO A 32 -12.89 -3.60 10.28
C PRO A 32 -12.97 -4.17 8.86
N LEU A 33 -12.43 -3.42 7.88
CA LEU A 33 -12.33 -3.87 6.49
C LEU A 33 -11.39 -5.09 6.34
N PHE A 34 -10.37 -5.17 7.18
CA PHE A 34 -9.45 -6.30 7.24
C PHE A 34 -9.52 -6.95 8.64
N PRO A 35 -10.52 -7.81 8.85
CA PRO A 35 -10.77 -8.43 10.15
C PRO A 35 -9.69 -9.45 10.51
N LYS A 36 -9.53 -9.65 11.80
CA LYS A 36 -8.64 -10.65 12.35
C LYS A 36 -9.13 -12.06 12.04
N THR A 37 -8.20 -12.96 11.69
CA THR A 37 -8.51 -14.38 11.52
C THR A 37 -8.89 -14.99 12.88
N LYS A 38 -10.03 -15.67 12.92
CA LYS A 38 -10.42 -16.51 14.04
C LYS A 38 -9.63 -17.81 14.00
N VAL A 39 -8.81 -18.03 15.01
CA VAL A 39 -8.01 -19.25 15.15
C VAL A 39 -8.54 -20.08 16.32
N GLY A 40 -8.70 -21.37 16.12
CA GLY A 40 -9.15 -22.29 17.16
C GLY A 40 -8.73 -23.72 16.86
N VAL A 41 -9.11 -24.61 17.76
CA VAL A 41 -8.83 -26.06 17.61
C VAL A 41 -9.83 -26.64 16.61
N GLY A 42 -9.33 -27.05 15.45
CA GLY A 42 -10.12 -27.65 14.41
C GLY A 42 -10.39 -29.14 14.62
N ARG A 43 -10.99 -29.77 13.61
CA ARG A 43 -11.33 -31.20 13.65
C ARG A 43 -10.10 -32.12 13.78
N SER A 44 -8.96 -31.64 13.28
CA SER A 44 -7.66 -32.32 13.38
C SER A 44 -7.02 -32.23 14.78
N ARG A 45 -7.66 -31.54 15.75
CA ARG A 45 -7.10 -31.17 17.05
C ARG A 45 -5.86 -30.26 16.96
N GLN A 46 -5.64 -29.63 15.83
CA GLN A 46 -4.60 -28.62 15.63
C GLN A 46 -5.25 -27.23 15.55
N PHE A 47 -4.43 -26.19 15.79
CA PHE A 47 -4.88 -24.82 15.58
C PHE A 47 -5.01 -24.53 14.10
N GLU A 48 -6.20 -24.14 13.67
CA GLU A 48 -6.50 -23.81 12.29
C GLU A 48 -7.38 -22.55 12.21
N ALA A 49 -7.42 -21.93 11.03
CA ALA A 49 -8.30 -20.81 10.78
C ALA A 49 -9.74 -21.28 10.69
N LEU A 50 -10.59 -20.79 11.57
CA LEU A 50 -12.02 -21.14 11.66
C LEU A 50 -12.94 -20.06 11.05
N GLY A 51 -12.37 -19.02 10.44
CA GLY A 51 -13.11 -17.89 9.86
C GLY A 51 -12.49 -16.55 10.26
N ILE A 52 -13.33 -15.53 10.37
CA ILE A 52 -12.92 -14.17 10.73
C ILE A 52 -13.67 -13.70 11.99
N GLU A 53 -13.05 -12.76 12.71
CA GLU A 53 -13.64 -12.10 13.88
C GLU A 53 -13.92 -10.62 13.55
N ARG A 54 -14.96 -10.03 14.11
CA ARG A 54 -15.26 -8.59 13.94
C ARG A 54 -14.32 -7.68 14.74
N GLU A 55 -13.06 -8.05 14.79
CA GLU A 55 -12.00 -7.31 15.46
C GLU A 55 -10.87 -6.99 14.47
N ALA A 56 -10.26 -5.82 14.65
CA ALA A 56 -9.04 -5.47 13.95
C ALA A 56 -7.84 -6.25 14.52
N TRP A 57 -6.80 -6.38 13.72
CA TRP A 57 -5.53 -6.94 14.17
C TRP A 57 -4.91 -6.06 15.26
N ARG A 58 -4.51 -6.67 16.35
CA ARG A 58 -3.87 -5.97 17.49
C ARG A 58 -2.37 -5.74 17.27
N SER A 59 -1.79 -6.42 16.30
CA SER A 59 -0.34 -6.40 16.07
C SER A 59 -0.03 -6.45 14.58
N ALA A 60 0.94 -5.65 14.16
CA ALA A 60 1.45 -5.65 12.79
C ALA A 60 2.14 -6.96 12.40
N SER A 61 2.63 -7.74 13.39
CA SER A 61 3.37 -8.98 13.12
C SER A 61 2.54 -10.05 12.41
N SER A 62 1.23 -10.09 12.65
CA SER A 62 0.33 -11.01 11.94
C SER A 62 0.14 -10.62 10.49
N VAL A 63 -0.03 -9.32 10.23
CA VAL A 63 -0.13 -8.77 8.88
C VAL A 63 1.18 -9.00 8.11
N ASP A 64 2.32 -8.80 8.77
CA ASP A 64 3.66 -9.07 8.21
C ASP A 64 3.81 -10.52 7.73
N LYS A 65 3.34 -11.48 8.54
CA LYS A 65 3.35 -12.90 8.19
C LYS A 65 2.48 -13.21 6.97
N ILE A 66 1.30 -12.60 6.89
CA ILE A 66 0.39 -12.75 5.74
C ILE A 66 1.07 -12.25 4.47
N PHE A 67 1.69 -11.05 4.51
CA PHE A 67 2.40 -10.50 3.36
C PHE A 67 3.56 -11.41 2.92
N LYS A 68 4.43 -11.82 3.85
CA LYS A 68 5.55 -12.71 3.56
C LYS A 68 5.08 -14.01 2.91
N SER A 69 4.06 -14.65 3.49
CA SER A 69 3.50 -15.88 2.95
C SER A 69 2.88 -15.68 1.55
N ALA A 70 2.22 -14.54 1.30
CA ALA A 70 1.69 -14.22 -0.02
C ALA A 70 2.80 -14.06 -1.07
N PHE A 71 3.89 -13.36 -0.74
CA PHE A 71 5.04 -13.21 -1.62
C PHE A 71 5.73 -14.55 -1.90
N GLU A 72 5.96 -15.38 -0.88
CA GLU A 72 6.53 -16.71 -1.02
C GLU A 72 5.68 -17.60 -1.93
N ARG A 73 4.36 -17.59 -1.77
CA ARG A 73 3.42 -18.35 -2.63
C ARG A 73 3.43 -17.86 -4.08
N ALA A 74 3.73 -16.59 -4.30
CA ALA A 74 3.89 -16.00 -5.62
C ALA A 74 5.30 -16.25 -6.23
N GLY A 75 6.20 -16.95 -5.52
CA GLY A 75 7.59 -17.17 -5.96
C GLY A 75 8.46 -15.92 -5.89
N LEU A 76 8.06 -14.92 -5.09
CA LEU A 76 8.76 -13.67 -4.92
C LEU A 76 9.48 -13.60 -3.56
N PRO A 77 10.54 -12.78 -3.43
CA PRO A 77 11.17 -12.54 -2.15
C PRO A 77 10.15 -12.03 -1.09
N PRO A 78 10.24 -12.48 0.17
CA PRO A 78 9.27 -12.11 1.22
C PRO A 78 9.44 -10.65 1.65
N TYR A 79 8.63 -9.77 1.12
CA TYR A 79 8.60 -8.36 1.49
C TYR A 79 7.56 -8.07 2.59
N SER A 80 7.85 -7.06 3.40
CA SER A 80 6.93 -6.53 4.40
C SER A 80 5.93 -5.53 3.79
N PRO A 81 4.80 -5.23 4.45
CA PRO A 81 3.87 -4.19 4.02
C PRO A 81 4.55 -2.83 3.80
N HIS A 82 5.57 -2.52 4.61
CA HIS A 82 6.32 -1.27 4.49
C HIS A 82 7.07 -1.19 3.15
N ARG A 83 7.70 -2.28 2.72
CA ARG A 83 8.38 -2.33 1.41
C ARG A 83 7.41 -2.17 0.25
N VAL A 84 6.20 -2.74 0.36
CA VAL A 84 5.14 -2.52 -0.65
C VAL A 84 4.75 -1.03 -0.68
N ARG A 85 4.65 -0.38 0.49
CA ARG A 85 4.41 1.06 0.58
C ARG A 85 5.52 1.87 -0.09
N ASP A 86 6.80 1.51 0.11
CA ASP A 86 7.93 2.14 -0.56
C ASP A 86 7.81 2.03 -2.09
N CYS A 87 7.44 0.86 -2.62
CA CYS A 87 7.22 0.68 -4.06
C CYS A 87 6.10 1.58 -4.58
N ILE A 88 5.00 1.76 -3.83
CA ILE A 88 3.92 2.67 -4.21
C ILE A 88 4.42 4.12 -4.25
N VAL A 89 5.29 4.51 -3.33
CA VAL A 89 5.95 5.82 -3.34
C VAL A 89 6.85 5.97 -4.56
N GLU A 90 7.62 4.94 -4.94
CA GLU A 90 8.46 4.96 -6.14
C GLU A 90 7.64 5.11 -7.43
N LEU A 91 6.44 4.54 -7.49
CA LEU A 91 5.53 4.73 -8.63
C LEU A 91 5.13 6.20 -8.83
N ALA A 92 5.11 7.01 -7.77
CA ALA A 92 4.85 8.44 -7.88
C ALA A 92 5.85 9.13 -8.84
N ASN A 93 7.13 8.73 -8.83
CA ASN A 93 8.14 9.29 -9.74
C ASN A 93 7.85 9.02 -11.21
N ALA A 94 7.21 7.89 -11.51
CA ALA A 94 6.86 7.53 -12.88
C ALA A 94 5.59 8.22 -13.35
N HIS A 95 4.66 8.52 -12.45
CA HIS A 95 3.32 9.01 -12.78
C HIS A 95 3.12 10.50 -12.50
N CYS A 96 3.70 11.03 -11.43
CA CYS A 96 3.57 12.45 -11.07
C CYS A 96 4.50 13.31 -11.92
N LYS A 97 3.94 14.34 -12.51
CA LYS A 97 4.67 15.29 -13.37
C LYS A 97 4.74 16.69 -12.77
N THR A 98 3.83 17.01 -11.86
CA THR A 98 3.70 18.31 -11.22
C THR A 98 3.81 18.20 -9.70
N PRO A 99 4.16 19.28 -9.00
CA PRO A 99 4.11 19.32 -7.54
C PRO A 99 2.71 19.00 -6.97
N GLU A 100 1.66 19.35 -7.72
CA GLU A 100 0.27 19.07 -7.34
C GLU A 100 -0.01 17.56 -7.40
N ASP A 101 0.47 16.85 -8.42
CA ASP A 101 0.37 15.39 -8.52
C ASP A 101 1.04 14.73 -7.33
N PHE A 102 2.25 15.16 -6.98
CA PHE A 102 2.97 14.64 -5.80
C PHE A 102 2.23 14.90 -4.50
N LYS A 103 1.62 16.08 -4.38
CA LYS A 103 0.81 16.42 -3.21
C LYS A 103 -0.42 15.51 -3.08
N ALA A 104 -1.14 15.32 -4.18
CA ALA A 104 -2.29 14.43 -4.23
C ALA A 104 -1.91 12.98 -3.89
N TRP A 105 -0.80 12.49 -4.47
CA TRP A 105 -0.27 11.16 -4.18
C TRP A 105 0.10 10.99 -2.71
N SER A 106 0.83 11.95 -2.15
CA SER A 106 1.24 11.97 -0.73
C SER A 106 0.04 11.95 0.21
N GLN A 107 -0.97 12.77 -0.04
CA GLN A 107 -2.20 12.81 0.73
C GLN A 107 -2.96 11.47 0.63
N ASN A 108 -3.00 10.86 -0.54
CA ASN A 108 -3.61 9.56 -0.75
C ASN A 108 -2.86 8.43 -0.01
N MET A 109 -1.55 8.58 0.20
CA MET A 109 -0.74 7.72 1.08
C MET A 109 -1.01 7.95 2.57
N GLY A 110 -1.78 8.97 2.94
CA GLY A 110 -2.00 9.37 4.33
C GLY A 110 -0.78 10.02 4.96
N HIS A 111 0.06 10.68 4.16
CA HIS A 111 1.15 11.49 4.67
C HIS A 111 0.65 12.91 4.96
N ASP A 112 0.86 13.39 6.18
CA ASP A 112 0.53 14.76 6.57
C ASP A 112 1.43 15.79 5.88
N ASP A 113 2.66 15.38 5.55
CA ASP A 113 3.67 16.22 4.89
C ASP A 113 4.15 15.54 3.59
N VAL A 114 4.09 16.31 2.49
CA VAL A 114 4.61 15.90 1.16
C VAL A 114 6.10 15.56 1.23
N LEU A 115 6.87 16.23 2.09
CA LEU A 115 8.29 15.96 2.29
C LEU A 115 8.55 14.53 2.80
N THR A 116 7.59 13.90 3.48
CA THR A 116 7.69 12.50 3.87
C THR A 116 7.80 11.59 2.65
N THR A 117 7.04 11.87 1.59
CA THR A 117 7.15 11.18 0.31
C THR A 117 8.52 11.39 -0.31
N PHE A 118 9.01 12.64 -0.37
CA PHE A 118 10.33 12.94 -0.94
C PHE A 118 11.49 12.34 -0.16
N ARG A 119 11.42 12.26 1.17
CA ARG A 119 12.45 11.62 2.00
C ARG A 119 12.61 10.13 1.70
N SER A 120 11.55 9.46 1.28
CA SER A 120 11.58 8.05 0.91
C SER A 120 12.39 7.77 -0.37
N TYR A 121 12.65 8.80 -1.19
CA TYR A 121 13.48 8.68 -2.40
C TYR A 121 14.98 8.67 -2.14
N GLY A 122 15.41 8.95 -0.92
CA GLY A 122 16.82 9.13 -0.62
C GLY A 122 17.43 10.39 -1.26
N SER A 123 18.73 10.55 -1.14
CA SER A 123 19.47 11.63 -1.77
C SER A 123 19.79 11.29 -3.23
N LEU A 124 19.61 12.26 -4.13
CA LEU A 124 20.07 12.14 -5.51
C LEU A 124 21.59 12.01 -5.53
N SER A 125 22.12 11.15 -6.40
CA SER A 125 23.56 11.13 -6.66
C SER A 125 23.99 12.47 -7.24
N ALA A 126 25.23 12.91 -6.96
CA ALA A 126 25.77 14.18 -7.45
C ALA A 126 25.67 14.28 -8.99
N GLY A 127 25.92 13.19 -9.71
CA GLY A 127 25.79 13.13 -11.16
C GLY A 127 24.36 13.37 -11.64
N ARG A 128 23.38 12.76 -10.98
CA ARG A 128 21.97 12.94 -11.33
C ARG A 128 21.47 14.34 -11.00
N GLN A 129 21.92 14.91 -9.90
CA GLN A 129 21.61 16.28 -9.54
C GLN A 129 22.13 17.29 -10.61
N VAL A 130 23.38 17.12 -11.04
CA VAL A 130 23.96 17.95 -12.11
C VAL A 130 23.20 17.83 -13.43
N GLU A 131 22.83 16.60 -13.81
CA GLU A 131 22.03 16.36 -15.03
C GLU A 131 20.69 17.10 -14.99
N LEU A 132 19.98 17.01 -13.85
CA LEU A 132 18.70 17.68 -13.68
C LEU A 132 18.86 19.21 -13.70
N MET A 133 19.88 19.73 -13.00
CA MET A 133 20.12 21.18 -12.96
C MET A 133 20.47 21.75 -14.33
N ARG A 134 21.20 21.02 -15.18
CA ARG A 134 21.50 21.43 -16.57
C ARG A 134 20.24 21.59 -17.42
N ARG A 135 19.22 20.75 -17.23
CA ARG A 135 17.93 20.89 -17.95
C ARG A 135 17.23 22.21 -17.65
N PHE A 136 17.41 22.78 -16.46
CA PHE A 136 16.85 24.07 -16.10
C PHE A 136 17.64 25.22 -16.71
N GLY A 137 18.93 25.03 -16.99
CA GLY A 137 19.75 26.05 -17.66
C GLY A 137 19.51 26.15 -19.18
N ASP A 138 19.00 25.08 -19.79
CA ASP A 138 18.62 25.04 -21.21
C ASP A 138 17.16 25.48 -21.44
N CYS A 139 16.38 25.71 -20.40
CA CYS A 139 15.10 26.41 -20.51
C CYS A 139 15.38 27.90 -20.52
N ASP A 140 15.06 28.57 -21.59
CA ASP A 140 14.99 30.05 -21.65
C ASP A 140 14.06 30.50 -20.51
N LEU A 141 14.68 30.82 -19.38
CA LEU A 141 14.00 31.45 -18.26
C LEU A 141 13.77 32.89 -18.67
N ILE A 142 12.53 33.16 -19.03
CA ILE A 142 11.92 34.51 -19.08
C ILE A 142 12.01 35.22 -20.44
N GLU A 143 10.91 35.23 -21.13
CA GLU A 143 10.33 36.50 -21.57
C GLU A 143 9.32 36.99 -20.54
#